data_e6b37fd583c43575a2e4302369dba000
#
_entry.id   e6b37fd583c43575a2e4302369dba000
#
_cell.length_a   1.000
_cell.length_b   1.000
_cell.length_c   1.000
_cell.angle_alpha   90.00
_cell.angle_beta   90.00
_cell.angle_gamma   90.00
#
_symmetry.space_group_name_H-M   'P 1'
#
loop_
_entity.id
_entity.type
_entity.pdbx_description
1 polymer ?
#
loop_
_entity_poly.entity_id
_entity_poly.type
_entity_poly.pdbx_seq_one_letter_code
_entity_poly.pdbx_strand_id
1 'polypeptide(L)'
;MKTSYILQIHTGSFLNAHTSLEKVKEKMGELIRTKNIQAVIFGWHLDLQLNAQLLDYFHQANIPCYFWLPVLSEIDQIMPSISLTNYTGQKSQRVQVIEDESFSFLCPSHQDSYQNVVKVYEKYLAKLDFDGVFLDKIRFPSFANGYEEGFGCFCEECQEAYQNAGIDVEALKLLFSKHDDALLKGHYDAYGHYLFDHATVNSFYQVRAHLIIQLIGQLSDFFHSKNLK
;
A
#
# COMPACT_ATOMS: atom_id res chain seq x y z
N MET A 1 24.02 21.09 -9.23
CA MET A 1 23.63 19.86 -8.48
C MET A 1 23.67 18.69 -9.45
N LYS A 2 24.29 17.57 -9.08
CA LYS A 2 24.16 16.34 -9.90
C LYS A 2 22.79 15.74 -9.61
N THR A 3 22.03 15.43 -10.65
CA THR A 3 20.75 14.71 -10.51
C THR A 3 21.00 13.33 -9.91
N SER A 4 20.25 12.97 -8.89
CA SER A 4 20.27 11.64 -8.27
C SER A 4 18.95 10.90 -8.54
N TYR A 5 19.03 9.58 -8.57
CA TYR A 5 17.92 8.72 -8.95
C TYR A 5 17.65 7.66 -7.89
N ILE A 6 16.39 7.41 -7.60
CA ILE A 6 15.90 6.21 -6.94
C ILE A 6 15.22 5.38 -8.02
N LEU A 7 15.60 4.12 -8.13
CA LEU A 7 15.08 3.24 -9.16
C LEU A 7 14.09 2.26 -8.56
N GLN A 8 12.96 2.12 -9.23
CA GLN A 8 11.94 1.14 -8.88
C GLN A 8 11.99 0.00 -9.91
N ILE A 9 12.17 -1.23 -9.45
CA ILE A 9 12.27 -2.41 -10.31
C ILE A 9 11.14 -3.37 -9.94
N HIS A 10 10.19 -3.50 -10.86
CA HIS A 10 9.16 -4.52 -10.73
C HIS A 10 9.74 -5.87 -11.14
N THR A 11 9.97 -6.74 -10.16
CA THR A 11 10.63 -8.04 -10.35
C THR A 11 9.63 -9.18 -10.63
N GLY A 12 8.36 -8.88 -10.70
CA GLY A 12 7.25 -9.80 -10.95
C GLY A 12 6.15 -9.67 -9.91
N SER A 13 4.98 -10.25 -10.21
CA SER A 13 3.91 -10.39 -9.24
C SER A 13 4.25 -11.49 -8.24
N PHE A 14 3.55 -11.55 -7.11
CA PHE A 14 3.69 -12.63 -6.14
C PHE A 14 3.34 -14.01 -6.72
N LEU A 15 2.63 -14.05 -7.83
CA LEU A 15 2.18 -15.28 -8.50
C LEU A 15 3.09 -15.67 -9.67
N ASN A 16 3.76 -14.71 -10.31
CA ASN A 16 4.55 -14.93 -11.52
C ASN A 16 5.83 -14.08 -11.50
N ALA A 17 6.97 -14.68 -11.16
CA ALA A 17 8.26 -14.02 -11.29
C ALA A 17 8.68 -13.96 -12.77
N HIS A 18 8.53 -12.81 -13.41
CA HIS A 18 8.91 -12.63 -14.83
C HIS A 18 10.33 -12.09 -15.02
N THR A 19 11.02 -11.76 -13.94
CA THR A 19 12.33 -11.10 -13.98
C THR A 19 13.40 -12.01 -13.42
N SER A 20 14.51 -12.16 -14.14
CA SER A 20 15.71 -12.85 -13.67
C SER A 20 16.81 -11.85 -13.31
N LEU A 21 17.79 -12.31 -12.53
CA LEU A 21 18.98 -11.51 -12.19
C LEU A 21 19.72 -11.03 -13.45
N GLU A 22 19.83 -11.87 -14.49
CA GLU A 22 20.51 -11.53 -15.74
C GLU A 22 19.83 -10.35 -16.46
N LYS A 23 18.49 -10.38 -16.52
CA LYS A 23 17.72 -9.24 -17.10
C LYS A 23 17.91 -7.94 -16.30
N VAL A 24 17.99 -8.04 -14.98
CA VAL A 24 18.27 -6.86 -14.14
C VAL A 24 19.67 -6.36 -14.40
N LYS A 25 20.70 -7.23 -14.40
CA LYS A 25 22.10 -6.87 -14.69
C LYS A 25 22.26 -6.21 -16.06
N GLU A 26 21.63 -6.76 -17.09
CA GLU A 26 21.63 -6.20 -18.43
C GLU A 26 21.09 -4.77 -18.46
N LYS A 27 19.89 -4.57 -17.91
CA LYS A 27 19.21 -3.25 -17.92
C LYS A 27 19.85 -2.23 -16.99
N MET A 28 20.35 -2.67 -15.85
CA MET A 28 20.82 -1.77 -14.79
C MET A 28 22.32 -1.47 -14.87
N GLY A 29 23.11 -2.34 -15.47
CA GLY A 29 24.58 -2.22 -15.47
C GLY A 29 25.08 -0.91 -16.06
N GLU A 30 24.47 -0.40 -17.13
CA GLU A 30 24.83 0.90 -17.72
C GLU A 30 24.36 2.06 -16.81
N LEU A 31 23.14 1.98 -16.27
CA LEU A 31 22.60 3.02 -15.40
C LEU A 31 23.45 3.19 -14.15
N ILE A 32 23.86 2.09 -13.51
CA ILE A 32 24.70 2.10 -12.31
C ILE A 32 26.07 2.76 -12.61
N ARG A 33 26.64 2.53 -13.79
CA ARG A 33 27.94 3.13 -14.18
C ARG A 33 27.85 4.61 -14.54
N THR A 34 26.71 5.06 -15.07
CA THR A 34 26.59 6.40 -15.69
C THR A 34 25.76 7.39 -14.89
N LYS A 35 24.96 6.92 -13.95
CA LYS A 35 24.04 7.73 -13.14
C LYS A 35 24.37 7.65 -11.67
N ASN A 36 23.97 8.68 -10.94
CA ASN A 36 24.06 8.70 -9.47
C ASN A 36 22.82 8.02 -8.88
N ILE A 37 22.88 6.70 -8.70
CA ILE A 37 21.79 5.93 -8.12
C ILE A 37 21.93 5.98 -6.60
N GLN A 38 20.92 6.51 -5.90
CA GLN A 38 20.90 6.62 -4.43
C GLN A 38 20.30 5.40 -3.75
N ALA A 39 19.35 4.75 -4.39
CA ALA A 39 18.69 3.56 -3.87
C ALA A 39 18.01 2.78 -4.98
N VAL A 40 17.76 1.51 -4.72
CA VAL A 40 16.92 0.65 -5.55
C VAL A 40 15.80 0.09 -4.69
N ILE A 41 14.57 0.16 -5.21
CA ILE A 41 13.38 -0.44 -4.61
C ILE A 41 12.96 -1.58 -5.52
N PHE A 42 12.89 -2.81 -5.02
CA PHE A 42 12.47 -3.97 -5.81
C PHE A 42 11.56 -4.91 -5.01
N GLY A 43 10.75 -5.64 -5.71
CA GLY A 43 9.72 -6.53 -5.20
C GLY A 43 8.65 -6.64 -6.29
N TRP A 44 7.70 -7.15 -5.98
CA TRP A 44 6.62 -7.72 -5.24
C TRP A 44 6.65 -9.24 -5.07
N HIS A 45 7.68 -9.94 -5.42
CA HIS A 45 7.77 -11.37 -5.21
C HIS A 45 8.53 -11.72 -3.94
N LEU A 46 8.29 -12.90 -3.41
CA LEU A 46 8.89 -13.42 -2.19
C LEU A 46 9.91 -14.55 -2.45
N ASP A 47 10.50 -14.58 -3.65
CA ASP A 47 11.59 -15.51 -3.98
C ASP A 47 12.86 -15.09 -3.21
N LEU A 48 13.17 -15.84 -2.15
CA LEU A 48 14.33 -15.55 -1.28
C LEU A 48 15.64 -15.63 -2.04
N GLN A 49 15.78 -16.57 -2.99
CA GLN A 49 17.03 -16.76 -3.73
C GLN A 49 17.27 -15.59 -4.68
N LEU A 50 16.27 -15.19 -5.45
CA LEU A 50 16.37 -14.06 -6.36
C LEU A 50 16.61 -12.75 -5.60
N ASN A 51 15.89 -12.53 -4.50
CA ASN A 51 16.08 -11.35 -3.67
C ASN A 51 17.49 -11.28 -3.08
N ALA A 52 18.05 -12.39 -2.58
CA ALA A 52 19.43 -12.43 -2.09
C ALA A 52 20.43 -12.08 -3.19
N GLN A 53 20.25 -12.63 -4.41
CA GLN A 53 21.14 -12.34 -5.54
C GLN A 53 21.05 -10.87 -6.01
N LEU A 54 19.86 -10.25 -5.95
CA LEU A 54 19.68 -8.83 -6.27
C LEU A 54 20.33 -7.94 -5.20
N LEU A 55 20.17 -8.28 -3.92
CA LEU A 55 20.83 -7.59 -2.82
C LEU A 55 22.34 -7.60 -2.98
N ASP A 56 22.94 -8.78 -3.17
CA ASP A 56 24.38 -8.92 -3.43
C ASP A 56 24.84 -8.07 -4.60
N TYR A 57 24.11 -8.07 -5.71
CA TYR A 57 24.46 -7.30 -6.91
C TYR A 57 24.47 -5.79 -6.66
N PHE A 58 23.45 -5.25 -5.97
CA PHE A 58 23.37 -3.82 -5.72
C PHE A 58 24.30 -3.39 -4.58
N HIS A 59 24.45 -4.19 -3.52
CA HIS A 59 25.37 -3.90 -2.41
C HIS A 59 26.83 -3.89 -2.88
N GLN A 60 27.23 -4.73 -3.83
CA GLN A 60 28.56 -4.66 -4.46
C GLN A 60 28.81 -3.32 -5.17
N ALA A 61 27.76 -2.66 -5.61
CA ALA A 61 27.81 -1.31 -6.18
C ALA A 61 27.62 -0.20 -5.13
N ASN A 62 27.57 -0.51 -3.83
CA ASN A 62 27.26 0.40 -2.72
C ASN A 62 25.90 1.12 -2.88
N ILE A 63 24.89 0.43 -3.38
CA ILE A 63 23.56 0.97 -3.58
C ILE A 63 22.60 0.36 -2.55
N PRO A 64 21.97 1.17 -1.67
CA PRO A 64 20.98 0.70 -0.71
C PRO A 64 19.76 0.10 -1.39
N CYS A 65 19.22 -0.97 -0.80
CA CYS A 65 18.13 -1.76 -1.33
C CYS A 65 16.93 -1.75 -0.40
N TYR A 66 15.77 -1.41 -0.94
CA TYR A 66 14.51 -1.40 -0.21
C TYR A 66 13.54 -2.42 -0.79
N PHE A 67 12.87 -3.18 0.08
CA PHE A 67 11.83 -4.09 -0.37
C PHE A 67 10.53 -3.32 -0.65
N TRP A 68 9.96 -3.52 -1.83
CA TRP A 68 8.67 -2.94 -2.22
C TRP A 68 7.53 -3.76 -1.63
N LEU A 69 6.95 -3.27 -0.52
CA LEU A 69 5.99 -3.99 0.31
C LEU A 69 4.58 -3.42 0.14
N PRO A 70 3.66 -4.13 -0.55
CA PRO A 70 2.25 -3.79 -0.54
C PRO A 70 1.66 -4.04 0.86
N VAL A 71 1.12 -2.99 1.50
CA VAL A 71 0.63 -3.07 2.89
C VAL A 71 -0.84 -3.50 2.95
N LEU A 72 -1.70 -2.78 2.24
CA LEU A 72 -3.15 -3.01 2.25
C LEU A 72 -3.60 -3.77 1.00
N SER A 73 -2.85 -4.82 0.68
CA SER A 73 -3.15 -5.75 -0.42
C SER A 73 -2.61 -7.13 -0.09
N GLU A 74 -3.00 -8.12 -0.88
CA GLU A 74 -2.45 -9.46 -0.76
C GLU A 74 -0.94 -9.46 -0.98
N ILE A 75 -0.26 -10.30 -0.23
CA ILE A 75 1.15 -10.61 -0.39
C ILE A 75 1.28 -12.13 -0.51
N ASP A 76 1.41 -12.63 -1.73
CA ASP A 76 1.48 -14.07 -2.04
C ASP A 76 0.27 -14.84 -1.43
N GLN A 77 0.50 -16.06 -0.96
CA GLN A 77 -0.52 -16.90 -0.30
C GLN A 77 -0.83 -16.47 1.14
N ILE A 78 -0.17 -15.43 1.64
CA ILE A 78 -0.47 -14.85 2.95
C ILE A 78 -1.64 -13.89 2.76
N MET A 79 -2.82 -14.46 2.66
CA MET A 79 -4.07 -13.71 2.52
C MET A 79 -4.75 -13.61 3.88
N PRO A 80 -4.84 -12.43 4.47
CA PRO A 80 -5.83 -12.23 5.51
C PRO A 80 -7.21 -12.26 4.89
N SER A 81 -8.16 -12.90 5.55
CA SER A 81 -9.57 -12.95 5.14
C SER A 81 -10.31 -11.61 5.28
N ILE A 82 -9.59 -10.49 5.27
CA ILE A 82 -10.07 -9.17 5.66
C ILE A 82 -10.25 -8.26 4.45
N SER A 83 -11.06 -8.68 3.49
CA SER A 83 -11.47 -7.75 2.45
C SER A 83 -12.29 -6.61 3.04
N LEU A 84 -12.19 -5.43 2.43
CA LEU A 84 -13.06 -4.29 2.74
C LEU A 84 -14.53 -4.68 2.64
N THR A 85 -15.35 -4.04 3.44
CA THR A 85 -16.82 -4.11 3.33
C THR A 85 -17.31 -2.72 2.91
N ASN A 86 -18.06 -2.60 1.84
CA ASN A 86 -18.61 -1.33 1.41
C ASN A 86 -19.85 -0.94 2.27
N TYR A 87 -20.41 0.26 2.04
CA TYR A 87 -21.56 0.75 2.80
C TYR A 87 -22.85 -0.05 2.57
N THR A 88 -22.94 -0.86 1.51
CA THR A 88 -24.07 -1.78 1.27
C THR A 88 -23.91 -3.11 2.00
N GLY A 89 -22.79 -3.34 2.69
CA GLY A 89 -22.48 -4.58 3.40
C GLY A 89 -21.81 -5.65 2.51
N GLN A 90 -21.55 -5.34 1.25
CA GLN A 90 -20.87 -6.27 0.34
C GLN A 90 -19.35 -6.24 0.54
N LYS A 91 -18.71 -7.38 0.39
CA LYS A 91 -17.26 -7.48 0.38
C LYS A 91 -16.68 -6.93 -0.92
N SER A 92 -15.60 -6.17 -0.79
CA SER A 92 -14.85 -5.62 -1.91
C SER A 92 -14.36 -6.74 -2.83
N GLN A 93 -14.49 -6.52 -4.13
CA GLN A 93 -14.00 -7.48 -5.13
C GLN A 93 -12.55 -7.18 -5.51
N ARG A 94 -11.89 -8.17 -6.14
CA ARG A 94 -10.57 -7.97 -6.70
C ARG A 94 -10.62 -6.93 -7.81
N VAL A 95 -9.67 -6.02 -7.76
CA VAL A 95 -9.47 -5.00 -8.78
C VAL A 95 -8.45 -5.51 -9.79
N GLN A 96 -8.84 -5.58 -11.06
CA GLN A 96 -7.92 -5.86 -12.15
C GLN A 96 -7.26 -4.55 -12.60
N VAL A 97 -5.93 -4.52 -12.61
CA VAL A 97 -5.15 -3.32 -12.97
C VAL A 97 -4.63 -3.44 -14.39
N ILE A 98 -4.08 -4.60 -14.75
CA ILE A 98 -3.63 -4.97 -16.08
C ILE A 98 -3.98 -6.44 -16.33
N GLU A 99 -3.79 -6.95 -17.55
CA GLU A 99 -4.26 -8.29 -17.97
C GLU A 99 -3.92 -9.42 -16.99
N ASP A 100 -2.76 -9.38 -16.33
CA ASP A 100 -2.27 -10.44 -15.44
C ASP A 100 -2.16 -9.99 -13.96
N GLU A 101 -2.65 -8.81 -13.61
CA GLU A 101 -2.48 -8.25 -12.28
C GLU A 101 -3.82 -7.82 -11.67
N SER A 102 -4.25 -8.56 -10.66
CA SER A 102 -5.41 -8.21 -9.85
C SER A 102 -5.07 -8.30 -8.37
N PHE A 103 -5.66 -7.43 -7.56
CA PHE A 103 -5.48 -7.44 -6.12
C PHE A 103 -6.75 -7.01 -5.37
N SER A 104 -6.83 -7.37 -4.09
CA SER A 104 -7.86 -6.91 -3.18
C SER A 104 -7.31 -5.82 -2.29
N PHE A 105 -8.16 -4.90 -1.86
CA PHE A 105 -7.82 -3.96 -0.81
C PHE A 105 -8.16 -4.56 0.56
N LEU A 106 -7.29 -4.31 1.55
CA LEU A 106 -7.46 -4.71 2.93
C LEU A 106 -7.87 -3.52 3.80
N CYS A 107 -8.54 -3.79 4.90
CA CYS A 107 -8.96 -2.75 5.84
C CYS A 107 -7.80 -2.31 6.74
N PRO A 108 -7.44 -1.02 6.80
CA PRO A 108 -6.36 -0.54 7.68
C PRO A 108 -6.68 -0.62 9.17
N SER A 109 -7.98 -0.62 9.54
CA SER A 109 -8.42 -0.68 10.93
C SER A 109 -8.34 -2.07 11.54
N HIS A 110 -8.32 -3.10 10.70
CA HIS A 110 -8.31 -4.47 11.18
C HIS A 110 -6.91 -4.86 11.65
N GLN A 111 -6.82 -5.38 12.88
CA GLN A 111 -5.54 -5.78 13.48
C GLN A 111 -4.75 -6.76 12.61
N ASP A 112 -5.43 -7.65 11.90
CA ASP A 112 -4.78 -8.60 11.02
C ASP A 112 -4.04 -7.94 9.85
N SER A 113 -4.38 -6.72 9.41
CA SER A 113 -3.64 -6.01 8.38
C SER A 113 -2.23 -5.68 8.84
N TYR A 114 -2.07 -5.19 10.07
CA TYR A 114 -0.75 -5.03 10.69
C TYR A 114 -0.03 -6.37 10.86
N GLN A 115 -0.72 -7.37 11.45
CA GLN A 115 -0.15 -8.70 11.69
C GLN A 115 0.27 -9.42 10.41
N ASN A 116 -0.42 -9.16 9.30
CA ASN A 116 -0.06 -9.71 8.00
C ASN A 116 1.32 -9.21 7.54
N VAL A 117 1.57 -7.90 7.67
CA VAL A 117 2.87 -7.30 7.35
C VAL A 117 3.98 -7.86 8.25
N VAL A 118 3.71 -8.00 9.55
CA VAL A 118 4.66 -8.61 10.51
C VAL A 118 5.01 -10.05 10.10
N LYS A 119 4.01 -10.86 9.74
CA LYS A 119 4.22 -12.24 9.27
C LYS A 119 5.06 -12.31 7.99
N VAL A 120 4.82 -11.39 7.04
CA VAL A 120 5.64 -11.31 5.81
C VAL A 120 7.07 -10.97 6.16
N TYR A 121 7.30 -10.00 7.02
CA TYR A 121 8.64 -9.66 7.49
C TYR A 121 9.33 -10.88 8.13
N GLU A 122 8.72 -11.50 9.13
CA GLU A 122 9.31 -12.63 9.88
C GLU A 122 9.60 -13.84 8.99
N LYS A 123 8.68 -14.14 8.07
CA LYS A 123 8.81 -15.32 7.20
C LYS A 123 9.83 -15.12 6.08
N TYR A 124 9.94 -13.93 5.53
CA TYR A 124 10.73 -13.66 4.31
C TYR A 124 11.80 -12.60 4.52
N LEU A 125 11.45 -11.37 4.92
CA LEU A 125 12.37 -10.26 4.87
C LEU A 125 13.44 -10.32 5.96
N ALA A 126 13.12 -10.85 7.14
CA ALA A 126 14.09 -11.01 8.24
C ALA A 126 15.30 -11.92 7.91
N LYS A 127 15.23 -12.63 6.78
CA LYS A 127 16.30 -13.53 6.28
C LYS A 127 17.18 -12.87 5.22
N LEU A 128 16.88 -11.63 4.85
CA LEU A 128 17.50 -10.90 3.77
C LEU A 128 18.04 -9.58 4.29
N ASP A 129 19.14 -9.12 3.71
CA ASP A 129 19.84 -7.91 4.13
C ASP A 129 19.33 -6.67 3.40
N PHE A 130 18.03 -6.41 3.49
CA PHE A 130 17.47 -5.15 3.01
C PHE A 130 17.84 -3.98 3.93
N ASP A 131 18.15 -2.83 3.34
CA ASP A 131 18.41 -1.60 4.10
C ASP A 131 17.13 -0.95 4.63
N GLY A 132 15.98 -1.31 4.06
CA GLY A 132 14.69 -0.79 4.47
C GLY A 132 13.52 -1.36 3.70
N VAL A 133 12.35 -0.79 3.94
CA VAL A 133 11.09 -1.15 3.29
C VAL A 133 10.46 0.09 2.64
N PHE A 134 9.98 -0.07 1.42
CA PHE A 134 9.14 0.92 0.75
C PHE A 134 7.69 0.47 0.85
N LEU A 135 6.90 1.15 1.68
CA LEU A 135 5.49 0.83 1.90
C LEU A 135 4.65 1.31 0.71
N ASP A 136 3.95 0.39 0.08
CA ASP A 136 3.06 0.66 -1.06
C ASP A 136 1.62 0.22 -0.74
N LYS A 137 0.66 0.67 -1.57
CA LYS A 137 -0.78 0.39 -1.42
C LYS A 137 -1.32 0.72 -0.03
N ILE A 138 -0.78 1.77 0.60
CA ILE A 138 -1.17 2.27 1.93
C ILE A 138 -2.38 3.21 1.83
N ARG A 139 -3.43 2.77 1.16
CA ARG A 139 -4.63 3.57 0.88
C ARG A 139 -5.88 2.72 0.82
N PHE A 140 -7.00 3.36 1.00
CA PHE A 140 -8.30 2.82 0.61
C PHE A 140 -8.46 2.79 -0.92
N PRO A 141 -9.41 2.03 -1.47
CA PRO A 141 -9.81 2.14 -2.86
C PRO A 141 -10.19 3.58 -3.22
N SER A 142 -10.04 3.92 -4.48
CA SER A 142 -10.51 5.17 -5.05
C SER A 142 -11.80 4.95 -5.85
N PHE A 143 -12.45 6.03 -6.27
CA PHE A 143 -13.62 5.98 -7.16
C PHE A 143 -13.31 5.36 -8.54
N ALA A 144 -12.04 5.26 -8.95
CA ALA A 144 -11.66 4.50 -10.13
C ALA A 144 -11.95 2.99 -9.98
N ASN A 145 -12.12 2.51 -8.75
CA ASN A 145 -12.48 1.12 -8.44
C ASN A 145 -14.00 0.90 -8.35
N GLY A 146 -14.79 1.95 -8.46
CA GLY A 146 -16.24 1.96 -8.33
C GLY A 146 -16.71 2.93 -7.25
N TYR A 147 -17.95 3.36 -7.35
CA TYR A 147 -18.54 4.33 -6.40
C TYR A 147 -18.60 3.75 -4.99
N GLU A 148 -19.10 2.52 -4.84
CA GLU A 148 -19.20 1.82 -3.55
C GLU A 148 -17.83 1.59 -2.92
N GLU A 149 -16.84 1.24 -3.74
CA GLU A 149 -15.47 1.00 -3.32
C GLU A 149 -14.80 2.28 -2.83
N GLY A 150 -15.03 3.40 -3.52
CA GLY A 150 -14.50 4.71 -3.12
C GLY A 150 -14.96 5.13 -1.72
N PHE A 151 -16.13 4.70 -1.29
CA PHE A 151 -16.67 4.91 0.07
C PHE A 151 -16.46 3.70 1.02
N GLY A 152 -15.71 2.65 0.68
CA GLY A 152 -15.31 1.61 1.65
C GLY A 152 -14.29 2.15 2.67
N CYS A 153 -14.16 1.63 3.86
CA CYS A 153 -14.67 0.42 4.47
C CYS A 153 -15.77 0.71 5.50
N PHE A 154 -16.67 -0.25 5.67
CA PHE A 154 -17.74 -0.25 6.69
C PHE A 154 -17.72 -1.57 7.50
N CYS A 155 -16.56 -2.18 7.76
CA CYS A 155 -16.42 -3.25 8.75
C CYS A 155 -16.69 -2.70 10.16
N GLU A 156 -16.83 -3.57 11.14
CA GLU A 156 -17.18 -3.17 12.52
C GLU A 156 -16.18 -2.14 13.07
N GLU A 157 -14.89 -2.37 12.92
CA GLU A 157 -13.83 -1.47 13.41
C GLU A 157 -13.87 -0.09 12.72
N CYS A 158 -14.15 -0.04 11.43
CA CYS A 158 -14.32 1.23 10.73
C CYS A 158 -15.58 1.97 11.17
N GLN A 159 -16.71 1.27 11.35
CA GLN A 159 -17.95 1.87 11.84
C GLN A 159 -17.76 2.43 13.26
N GLU A 160 -17.08 1.70 14.14
CA GLU A 160 -16.72 2.18 15.48
C GLU A 160 -15.88 3.46 15.41
N ALA A 161 -14.86 3.50 14.52
CA ALA A 161 -14.05 4.70 14.35
C ALA A 161 -14.87 5.90 13.87
N TYR A 162 -15.84 5.70 12.98
CA TYR A 162 -16.75 6.77 12.54
C TYR A 162 -17.66 7.25 13.68
N GLN A 163 -18.24 6.33 14.46
CA GLN A 163 -19.07 6.66 15.61
C GLN A 163 -18.28 7.44 16.68
N ASN A 164 -17.06 7.01 16.97
CA ASN A 164 -16.16 7.69 17.92
C ASN A 164 -15.80 9.12 17.45
N ALA A 165 -15.84 9.38 16.16
CA ALA A 165 -15.68 10.70 15.57
C ALA A 165 -16.99 11.50 15.48
N GLY A 166 -18.09 10.99 16.05
CA GLY A 166 -19.40 11.65 16.06
C GLY A 166 -20.18 11.54 14.74
N ILE A 167 -19.81 10.60 13.87
CA ILE A 167 -20.52 10.37 12.59
C ILE A 167 -21.62 9.33 12.81
N ASP A 168 -22.85 9.69 12.45
CA ASP A 168 -23.96 8.75 12.37
C ASP A 168 -23.76 7.82 11.16
N VAL A 169 -23.43 6.56 11.43
CA VAL A 169 -23.09 5.57 10.41
C VAL A 169 -24.30 5.23 9.53
N GLU A 170 -25.50 5.16 10.07
CA GLU A 170 -26.69 4.83 9.28
C GLU A 170 -27.10 6.01 8.40
N ALA A 171 -27.01 7.23 8.90
CA ALA A 171 -27.21 8.43 8.09
C ALA A 171 -26.15 8.53 6.97
N LEU A 172 -24.89 8.14 7.25
CA LEU A 172 -23.81 8.12 6.28
C LEU A 172 -24.06 7.09 5.17
N LYS A 173 -24.48 5.86 5.51
CA LYS A 173 -24.84 4.82 4.53
C LYS A 173 -26.00 5.29 3.63
N LEU A 174 -27.03 5.89 4.24
CA LEU A 174 -28.16 6.46 3.51
C LEU A 174 -27.72 7.62 2.57
N LEU A 175 -26.78 8.45 3.00
CA LEU A 175 -26.23 9.51 2.21
C LEU A 175 -25.54 8.96 0.95
N PHE A 176 -24.67 7.96 1.11
CA PHE A 176 -23.94 7.35 -0.02
C PHE A 176 -24.84 6.56 -0.97
N SER A 177 -25.93 5.96 -0.47
CA SER A 177 -26.89 5.21 -1.30
C SER A 177 -27.66 6.08 -2.30
N LYS A 178 -27.57 7.42 -2.18
CA LYS A 178 -28.20 8.35 -3.12
C LYS A 178 -27.47 8.48 -4.45
N HIS A 179 -26.22 7.99 -4.51
CA HIS A 179 -25.33 8.11 -5.68
C HIS A 179 -25.25 9.55 -6.22
N ASP A 180 -25.20 10.53 -5.33
CA ASP A 180 -25.16 11.94 -5.68
C ASP A 180 -23.71 12.40 -5.90
N ASP A 181 -23.36 12.71 -7.14
CA ASP A 181 -22.03 13.22 -7.50
C ASP A 181 -21.68 14.54 -6.80
N ALA A 182 -22.66 15.27 -6.26
CA ALA A 182 -22.41 16.46 -5.48
C ALA A 182 -21.63 16.16 -4.19
N LEU A 183 -21.69 14.93 -3.67
CA LEU A 183 -20.90 14.48 -2.51
C LEU A 183 -19.39 14.48 -2.78
N LEU A 184 -19.00 14.40 -4.05
CA LEU A 184 -17.61 14.36 -4.47
C LEU A 184 -17.01 15.75 -4.75
N LYS A 185 -17.84 16.82 -4.69
CA LYS A 185 -17.38 18.19 -4.86
C LYS A 185 -16.54 18.64 -3.68
N GLY A 186 -15.53 19.43 -3.98
CA GLY A 186 -14.62 19.99 -2.99
C GLY A 186 -13.59 20.89 -3.63
N HIS A 187 -12.66 21.31 -2.84
CA HIS A 187 -11.58 22.23 -3.23
C HIS A 187 -10.27 21.84 -2.55
N TYR A 188 -9.15 22.36 -3.07
CA TYR A 188 -7.86 22.23 -2.43
C TYR A 188 -7.62 23.36 -1.44
N ASP A 189 -7.14 23.04 -0.25
CA ASP A 189 -6.66 24.04 0.71
C ASP A 189 -5.29 24.64 0.29
N ALA A 190 -4.78 25.56 1.10
CA ALA A 190 -3.49 26.21 0.86
C ALA A 190 -2.28 25.24 0.92
N TYR A 191 -2.46 24.06 1.47
CA TYR A 191 -1.45 23.00 1.58
C TYR A 191 -1.59 21.90 0.52
N GLY A 192 -2.61 22.00 -0.35
CA GLY A 192 -2.90 21.04 -1.39
C GLY A 192 -3.73 19.83 -0.92
N HIS A 193 -4.34 19.87 0.26
CA HIS A 193 -5.28 18.84 0.70
C HIS A 193 -6.65 19.06 0.06
N TYR A 194 -7.24 17.98 -0.44
CA TYR A 194 -8.61 18.02 -0.96
C TYR A 194 -9.61 17.97 0.19
N LEU A 195 -10.45 18.99 0.28
CA LEU A 195 -11.52 19.11 1.27
C LEU A 195 -12.87 18.99 0.57
N PHE A 196 -13.71 18.07 1.06
CA PHE A 196 -15.06 17.92 0.53
C PHE A 196 -15.98 19.03 1.05
N ASP A 197 -16.81 19.59 0.16
CA ASP A 197 -17.76 20.64 0.53
C ASP A 197 -18.86 20.12 1.47
N HIS A 198 -19.22 18.84 1.35
CA HIS A 198 -20.18 18.21 2.26
C HIS A 198 -19.50 17.83 3.58
N ALA A 199 -19.87 18.48 4.68
CA ALA A 199 -19.20 18.36 5.98
C ALA A 199 -19.06 16.91 6.48
N THR A 200 -20.14 16.09 6.39
CA THR A 200 -20.10 14.69 6.82
C THR A 200 -19.15 13.86 5.96
N VAL A 201 -19.11 14.09 4.64
CA VAL A 201 -18.17 13.40 3.73
C VAL A 201 -16.73 13.80 4.07
N ASN A 202 -16.50 15.08 4.32
CA ASN A 202 -15.20 15.56 4.73
C ASN A 202 -14.72 14.90 6.05
N SER A 203 -15.60 14.86 7.06
CA SER A 203 -15.29 14.17 8.34
C SER A 203 -15.01 12.68 8.14
N PHE A 204 -15.80 12.01 7.32
CA PHE A 204 -15.58 10.59 6.96
C PHE A 204 -14.18 10.37 6.37
N TYR A 205 -13.75 11.20 5.40
CA TYR A 205 -12.43 11.07 4.81
C TYR A 205 -11.30 11.43 5.77
N GLN A 206 -11.51 12.36 6.70
CA GLN A 206 -10.55 12.66 7.76
C GLN A 206 -10.33 11.47 8.69
N VAL A 207 -11.40 10.75 9.09
CA VAL A 207 -11.26 9.52 9.88
C VAL A 207 -10.49 8.46 9.10
N ARG A 208 -10.79 8.25 7.82
CA ARG A 208 -10.06 7.30 6.97
C ARG A 208 -8.57 7.64 6.87
N ALA A 209 -8.25 8.91 6.68
CA ALA A 209 -6.85 9.37 6.68
C ALA A 209 -6.16 9.06 8.02
N HIS A 210 -6.85 9.30 9.14
CA HIS A 210 -6.31 8.99 10.46
C HIS A 210 -6.03 7.49 10.66
N LEU A 211 -6.91 6.61 10.22
CA LEU A 211 -6.71 5.16 10.28
C LEU A 211 -5.46 4.71 9.48
N ILE A 212 -5.24 5.30 8.32
CA ILE A 212 -4.00 5.05 7.54
C ILE A 212 -2.77 5.55 8.30
N ILE A 213 -2.82 6.76 8.86
CA ILE A 213 -1.70 7.34 9.62
C ILE A 213 -1.34 6.47 10.83
N GLN A 214 -2.35 5.97 11.55
CA GLN A 214 -2.13 5.06 12.68
C GLN A 214 -1.43 3.77 12.25
N LEU A 215 -1.90 3.13 11.18
CA LEU A 215 -1.25 1.91 10.66
C LEU A 215 0.19 2.17 10.22
N ILE A 216 0.44 3.27 9.49
CA ILE A 216 1.80 3.65 9.05
C ILE A 216 2.70 3.87 10.27
N GLY A 217 2.21 4.57 11.31
CA GLY A 217 2.96 4.79 12.54
C GLY A 217 3.39 3.47 13.18
N GLN A 218 2.46 2.53 13.37
CA GLN A 218 2.74 1.21 13.92
C GLN A 218 3.77 0.42 13.08
N LEU A 219 3.65 0.46 11.75
CA LEU A 219 4.58 -0.22 10.85
C LEU A 219 5.97 0.44 10.86
N SER A 220 6.01 1.76 10.90
CA SER A 220 7.27 2.52 11.01
C SER A 220 8.03 2.14 12.29
N ASP A 221 7.34 2.14 13.43
CA ASP A 221 7.92 1.74 14.71
C ASP A 221 8.41 0.29 14.68
N PHE A 222 7.62 -0.60 14.08
CA PHE A 222 8.00 -2.00 13.92
C PHE A 222 9.28 -2.14 13.08
N PHE A 223 9.35 -1.55 11.89
CA PHE A 223 10.51 -1.67 11.01
C PHE A 223 11.76 -1.00 11.60
N HIS A 224 11.61 0.17 12.22
CA HIS A 224 12.72 0.81 12.93
C HIS A 224 13.26 -0.06 14.08
N SER A 225 12.39 -0.79 14.81
CA SER A 225 12.82 -1.76 15.82
C SER A 225 13.64 -2.92 15.26
N LYS A 226 13.59 -3.14 13.94
CA LYS A 226 14.37 -4.15 13.19
C LYS A 226 15.59 -3.55 12.49
N ASN A 227 15.95 -2.30 12.76
CA ASN A 227 17.00 -1.52 12.09
C ASN A 227 16.79 -1.31 10.58
N LEU A 228 15.56 -1.39 10.11
CA LEU A 228 15.19 -1.06 8.73
C LEU A 228 14.74 0.40 8.64
N LYS A 229 15.04 1.04 7.48
CA LYS A 229 14.61 2.42 7.16
C LYS A 229 13.25 2.42 6.50
#